data_cbd227a08f4a86066a51c57692644b9d
#
_entry.id   cbd227a08f4a86066a51c57692644b9d
#
_cell.length_a   1.000
_cell.length_b   1.000
_cell.length_c   1.000
_cell.angle_alpha   90.00
_cell.angle_beta   90.00
_cell.angle_gamma   90.00
#
_symmetry.space_group_name_H-M   'P 1'
#
loop_
_entity.id
_entity.type
_entity.pdbx_description
1 polymer ?
#
loop_
_entity_poly.entity_id
_entity_poly.type
_entity_poly.pdbx_seq_one_letter_code
_entity_poly.pdbx_strand_id
1 'polypeptide(L)'
;SGSTPTSTVSSPVRIVALSSSLTNARDIGQWLGCHSQATFNFAPNCRPLPLELFIQGFNLSHTASRLAAMVRPVYSAILRYGGKLRPRPALVFVPSRRQSRSTAVDMLTMAHADGQAKRFLHINPQEATFVKLLDAVQDQTLKETLACGVGFLHEGISKKDMLIVEQLFESGAVQVCIVPRSMCYQISISAYVVIIMDTQYYNGKYHVYEDYPIGDVLHMVGLANRPSVDEDAKCVLL
;
A
#
# COMPACT_ATOMS: atom_id res chain seq x y z
N SER A 1 -4.54 67.37 -0.33
CA SER A 1 -3.84 66.21 0.21
C SER A 1 -4.63 64.93 -0.13
N GLY A 2 -4.29 64.36 -1.26
CA GLY A 2 -4.87 63.10 -1.73
C GLY A 2 -3.94 61.95 -1.33
N SER A 3 -4.36 61.13 -0.44
CA SER A 3 -3.71 59.85 -0.11
C SER A 3 -4.13 58.81 -1.17
N THR A 4 -3.19 58.44 -2.03
CA THR A 4 -3.30 57.29 -2.91
C THR A 4 -3.30 56.00 -2.06
N PRO A 5 -4.23 55.06 -2.30
CA PRO A 5 -4.17 53.77 -1.63
C PRO A 5 -3.00 52.96 -2.21
N THR A 6 -2.04 52.66 -1.38
CA THR A 6 -0.99 51.67 -1.68
C THR A 6 -1.63 50.29 -1.93
N SER A 7 -1.76 49.94 -3.22
CA SER A 7 -2.11 48.58 -3.61
C SER A 7 -0.97 47.64 -3.18
N THR A 8 -1.20 46.89 -2.14
CA THR A 8 -0.37 45.73 -1.79
C THR A 8 -0.47 44.75 -2.94
N VAL A 9 0.52 44.76 -3.80
CA VAL A 9 0.72 43.72 -4.85
C VAL A 9 1.04 42.45 -4.11
N SER A 10 0.04 41.62 -3.84
CA SER A 10 0.28 40.25 -3.38
C SER A 10 1.03 39.52 -4.49
N SER A 11 2.22 39.03 -4.19
CA SER A 11 2.95 38.18 -5.14
C SER A 11 2.07 36.99 -5.55
N PRO A 12 1.98 36.68 -6.86
CA PRO A 12 1.14 35.58 -7.32
C PRO A 12 1.57 34.27 -6.70
N VAL A 13 0.62 33.54 -6.10
CA VAL A 13 0.87 32.20 -5.54
C VAL A 13 1.04 31.23 -6.68
N ARG A 14 2.16 30.48 -6.68
CA ARG A 14 2.40 29.38 -7.61
C ARG A 14 1.78 28.09 -7.07
N ILE A 15 0.92 27.46 -7.86
CA ILE A 15 0.29 26.17 -7.55
C ILE A 15 0.97 25.09 -8.38
N VAL A 16 1.43 24.03 -7.73
CA VAL A 16 1.94 22.80 -8.38
C VAL A 16 1.09 21.65 -7.90
N ALA A 17 0.40 20.97 -8.82
CA ALA A 17 -0.43 19.82 -8.53
C ALA A 17 0.24 18.55 -9.05
N LEU A 18 0.34 17.52 -8.18
CA LEU A 18 0.84 16.20 -8.49
C LEU A 18 -0.28 15.19 -8.27
N SER A 19 -0.43 14.25 -9.18
CA SER A 19 -1.47 13.21 -9.09
C SER A 19 -0.99 11.90 -9.70
N SER A 20 -1.59 10.79 -9.26
CA SER A 20 -1.58 9.55 -10.03
C SER A 20 -2.30 9.76 -11.36
N SER A 21 -2.27 8.76 -12.26
CA SER A 21 -2.87 8.84 -13.59
C SER A 21 -4.33 9.32 -13.54
N LEU A 22 -4.64 10.36 -14.30
CA LEU A 22 -5.97 10.95 -14.45
C LEU A 22 -6.42 10.88 -15.91
N THR A 23 -7.68 10.56 -16.15
CA THR A 23 -8.28 10.54 -17.49
C THR A 23 -8.52 11.96 -18.03
N ASN A 24 -8.71 12.94 -17.15
CA ASN A 24 -9.06 14.33 -17.44
C ASN A 24 -8.01 15.34 -16.93
N ALA A 25 -6.74 14.99 -16.96
CA ALA A 25 -5.64 15.84 -16.46
C ALA A 25 -5.65 17.25 -17.08
N ARG A 26 -6.04 17.38 -18.36
CA ARG A 26 -6.13 18.69 -19.05
C ARG A 26 -7.21 19.60 -18.43
N ASP A 27 -8.38 19.04 -18.12
CA ASP A 27 -9.50 19.81 -17.57
C ASP A 27 -9.14 20.31 -16.16
N ILE A 28 -8.49 19.44 -15.36
CA ILE A 28 -8.00 19.82 -14.03
C ILE A 28 -6.91 20.89 -14.14
N GLY A 29 -6.01 20.78 -15.10
CA GLY A 29 -4.99 21.81 -15.37
C GLY A 29 -5.64 23.16 -15.72
N GLN A 30 -6.65 23.19 -16.59
CA GLN A 30 -7.41 24.41 -16.93
C GLN A 30 -8.12 24.99 -15.71
N TRP A 31 -8.75 24.14 -14.89
CA TRP A 31 -9.41 24.58 -13.66
C TRP A 31 -8.44 25.22 -12.67
N LEU A 32 -7.20 24.71 -12.58
CA LEU A 32 -6.12 25.29 -11.79
C LEU A 32 -5.47 26.53 -12.43
N GLY A 33 -5.93 26.96 -13.60
CA GLY A 33 -5.36 28.10 -14.34
C GLY A 33 -4.05 27.80 -15.06
N CYS A 34 -3.72 26.53 -15.29
CA CYS A 34 -2.52 26.15 -16.02
C CYS A 34 -2.68 26.37 -17.54
N HIS A 35 -1.63 26.87 -18.18
CA HIS A 35 -1.54 26.81 -19.64
C HIS A 35 -1.41 25.34 -20.12
N SER A 36 -1.87 25.06 -21.33
CA SER A 36 -1.82 23.70 -21.92
C SER A 36 -0.42 23.08 -21.91
N GLN A 37 0.63 23.90 -22.02
CA GLN A 37 2.03 23.47 -21.95
C GLN A 37 2.54 23.21 -20.51
N ALA A 38 1.77 23.57 -19.50
CA ALA A 38 2.11 23.36 -18.08
C ALA A 38 1.42 22.12 -17.48
N THR A 39 0.74 21.34 -18.31
CA THR A 39 0.14 20.06 -17.91
C THR A 39 0.98 18.93 -18.50
N PHE A 40 1.65 18.17 -17.62
CA PHE A 40 2.54 17.08 -17.99
C PHE A 40 1.89 15.74 -17.68
N ASN A 41 1.85 14.86 -18.68
CA ASN A 41 1.43 13.48 -18.51
C ASN A 41 2.62 12.58 -18.83
N PHE A 42 3.07 11.82 -17.84
CA PHE A 42 4.26 10.98 -17.97
C PHE A 42 3.87 9.58 -18.44
N ALA A 43 4.56 9.10 -19.47
CA ALA A 43 4.39 7.73 -19.95
C ALA A 43 4.98 6.71 -18.95
N PRO A 44 4.55 5.44 -18.98
CA PRO A 44 5.04 4.39 -18.06
C PRO A 44 6.57 4.21 -18.07
N ASN A 45 7.23 4.48 -19.20
CA ASN A 45 8.69 4.41 -19.32
C ASN A 45 9.45 5.55 -18.61
N CYS A 46 8.75 6.61 -18.17
CA CYS A 46 9.32 7.66 -17.32
C CYS A 46 9.42 7.23 -15.84
N ARG A 47 8.97 6.03 -15.50
CA ARG A 47 9.04 5.51 -14.14
C ARG A 47 10.51 5.34 -13.71
N PRO A 48 10.91 5.80 -12.51
CA PRO A 48 12.30 5.72 -12.05
C PRO A 48 12.82 4.29 -11.93
N LEU A 49 11.93 3.34 -11.56
CA LEU A 49 12.26 1.92 -11.46
C LEU A 49 11.48 1.12 -12.50
N PRO A 50 12.12 0.18 -13.22
CA PRO A 50 11.39 -0.79 -14.03
C PRO A 50 10.48 -1.64 -13.15
N LEU A 51 9.26 -1.88 -13.64
CA LEU A 51 8.25 -2.66 -12.94
C LEU A 51 7.95 -3.93 -13.72
N GLU A 52 8.09 -5.08 -13.07
CA GLU A 52 7.59 -6.34 -13.58
C GLU A 52 6.21 -6.63 -13.01
N LEU A 53 5.24 -6.87 -13.91
CA LEU A 53 3.88 -7.19 -13.55
C LEU A 53 3.59 -8.67 -13.83
N PHE A 54 3.16 -9.37 -12.78
CA PHE A 54 2.72 -10.78 -12.84
C PHE A 54 1.21 -10.84 -12.61
N ILE A 55 0.49 -11.52 -13.49
CA ILE A 55 -0.96 -11.66 -13.40
C ILE A 55 -1.30 -13.15 -13.30
N GLN A 56 -2.11 -13.51 -12.30
CA GLN A 56 -2.59 -14.87 -12.09
C GLN A 56 -4.11 -14.86 -11.91
N GLY A 57 -4.84 -15.48 -12.82
CA GLY A 57 -6.31 -15.58 -12.75
C GLY A 57 -6.78 -16.74 -11.86
N PHE A 58 -7.96 -16.55 -11.26
CA PHE A 58 -8.66 -17.55 -10.45
C PHE A 58 -10.07 -17.79 -11.01
N ASN A 59 -10.37 -19.01 -11.42
CA ASN A 59 -11.69 -19.39 -11.93
C ASN A 59 -12.59 -19.88 -10.80
N LEU A 60 -12.89 -19.01 -9.84
CA LEU A 60 -13.78 -19.27 -8.70
C LEU A 60 -14.79 -18.14 -8.58
N SER A 61 -16.06 -18.44 -8.82
CA SER A 61 -17.16 -17.47 -8.77
C SER A 61 -17.49 -17.03 -7.34
N HIS A 62 -17.35 -17.93 -6.38
CA HIS A 62 -17.65 -17.61 -4.97
C HIS A 62 -16.50 -16.85 -4.34
N THR A 63 -16.73 -15.59 -3.96
CA THR A 63 -15.71 -14.64 -3.49
C THR A 63 -14.93 -15.16 -2.28
N ALA A 64 -15.59 -15.74 -1.27
CA ALA A 64 -14.88 -16.24 -0.09
C ALA A 64 -13.93 -17.39 -0.43
N SER A 65 -14.34 -18.30 -1.32
CA SER A 65 -13.48 -19.40 -1.79
C SER A 65 -12.32 -18.89 -2.65
N ARG A 66 -12.56 -17.88 -3.49
CA ARG A 66 -11.54 -17.23 -4.31
C ARG A 66 -10.49 -16.56 -3.43
N LEU A 67 -10.89 -15.75 -2.44
CA LEU A 67 -9.98 -15.11 -1.51
C LEU A 67 -9.16 -16.13 -0.69
N ALA A 68 -9.79 -17.20 -0.22
CA ALA A 68 -9.07 -18.27 0.47
C ALA A 68 -8.04 -18.95 -0.42
N ALA A 69 -8.36 -19.18 -1.71
CA ALA A 69 -7.43 -19.76 -2.67
C ALA A 69 -6.24 -18.83 -2.99
N MET A 70 -6.42 -17.52 -2.90
CA MET A 70 -5.36 -16.53 -3.16
C MET A 70 -4.33 -16.43 -2.02
N VAL A 71 -4.65 -16.83 -0.79
CA VAL A 71 -3.75 -16.69 0.37
C VAL A 71 -2.40 -17.38 0.13
N ARG A 72 -2.40 -18.61 -0.37
CA ARG A 72 -1.17 -19.35 -0.65
C ARG A 72 -0.32 -18.74 -1.77
N PRO A 73 -0.88 -18.32 -2.92
CA PRO A 73 -0.18 -17.52 -3.91
C PRO A 73 0.43 -16.22 -3.37
N VAL A 74 -0.30 -15.48 -2.52
CA VAL A 74 0.23 -14.27 -1.85
C VAL A 74 1.47 -14.63 -1.02
N TYR A 75 1.35 -15.61 -0.14
CA TYR A 75 2.46 -16.08 0.68
C TYR A 75 3.67 -16.51 -0.18
N SER A 76 3.43 -17.29 -1.23
CA SER A 76 4.48 -17.76 -2.14
C SER A 76 5.14 -16.59 -2.89
N ALA A 77 4.38 -15.58 -3.30
CA ALA A 77 4.91 -14.38 -3.95
C ALA A 77 5.81 -13.57 -3.00
N ILE A 78 5.40 -13.40 -1.73
CA ILE A 78 6.23 -12.75 -0.71
C ILE A 78 7.54 -13.50 -0.53
N LEU A 79 7.52 -14.83 -0.45
CA LEU A 79 8.73 -15.63 -0.32
C LEU A 79 9.64 -15.56 -1.54
N ARG A 80 9.05 -15.54 -2.73
CA ARG A 80 9.79 -15.52 -4.00
C ARG A 80 10.48 -14.17 -4.23
N TYR A 81 9.77 -13.07 -3.97
CA TYR A 81 10.24 -11.72 -4.29
C TYR A 81 10.78 -10.96 -3.07
N GLY A 82 10.42 -11.36 -1.86
CA GLY A 82 10.81 -10.69 -0.62
C GLY A 82 12.29 -10.85 -0.22
N GLY A 83 13.10 -11.52 -1.03
CA GLY A 83 14.54 -11.68 -0.81
C GLY A 83 14.89 -12.62 0.35
N LYS A 84 15.94 -13.41 0.18
CA LYS A 84 16.45 -14.33 1.24
C LYS A 84 17.55 -13.70 2.08
N LEU A 85 18.48 -12.98 1.42
CA LEU A 85 19.66 -12.38 2.07
C LEU A 85 19.42 -10.93 2.49
N ARG A 86 18.59 -10.21 1.75
CA ARG A 86 18.16 -8.84 2.08
C ARG A 86 16.65 -8.82 2.04
N PRO A 87 15.98 -8.79 3.19
CA PRO A 87 14.53 -8.72 3.26
C PRO A 87 14.03 -7.47 2.53
N ARG A 88 13.09 -7.67 1.60
CA ARG A 88 12.46 -6.59 0.83
C ARG A 88 11.00 -6.48 1.25
N PRO A 89 10.50 -5.27 1.51
CA PRO A 89 9.14 -5.09 1.99
C PRO A 89 8.10 -5.49 0.96
N ALA A 90 7.04 -6.12 1.44
CA ALA A 90 5.89 -6.56 0.68
C ALA A 90 4.62 -5.87 1.17
N LEU A 91 3.90 -5.19 0.27
CA LEU A 91 2.63 -4.56 0.54
C LEU A 91 1.52 -5.35 -0.14
N VAL A 92 0.54 -5.79 0.62
CA VAL A 92 -0.57 -6.61 0.13
C VAL A 92 -1.88 -5.84 0.22
N PHE A 93 -2.52 -5.59 -0.90
CA PHE A 93 -3.85 -4.98 -0.96
C PHE A 93 -4.93 -6.04 -0.99
N VAL A 94 -5.96 -5.83 -0.17
CA VAL A 94 -7.09 -6.73 -0.01
C VAL A 94 -8.43 -6.00 -0.20
N PRO A 95 -9.52 -6.70 -0.54
CA PRO A 95 -10.80 -6.05 -0.86
C PRO A 95 -11.46 -5.31 0.30
N SER A 96 -11.24 -5.72 1.54
CA SER A 96 -11.97 -5.20 2.68
C SER A 96 -11.16 -5.16 3.97
N ARG A 97 -11.61 -4.34 4.91
CA ARG A 97 -11.07 -4.26 6.29
C ARG A 97 -10.99 -5.62 6.98
N ARG A 98 -12.06 -6.43 6.87
CA ARG A 98 -12.08 -7.77 7.46
C ARG A 98 -10.98 -8.65 6.87
N GLN A 99 -10.78 -8.54 5.55
CA GLN A 99 -9.78 -9.33 4.86
C GLN A 99 -8.34 -8.95 5.26
N SER A 100 -8.06 -7.68 5.59
CA SER A 100 -6.71 -7.31 6.03
C SER A 100 -6.28 -8.05 7.29
N ARG A 101 -7.19 -8.16 8.27
CA ARG A 101 -6.94 -8.90 9.52
C ARG A 101 -6.86 -10.42 9.28
N SER A 102 -7.81 -11.00 8.53
CA SER A 102 -7.81 -12.44 8.29
C SER A 102 -6.59 -12.88 7.48
N THR A 103 -6.21 -12.14 6.44
CA THR A 103 -5.01 -12.46 5.65
C THR A 103 -3.73 -12.36 6.50
N ALA A 104 -3.64 -11.41 7.44
CA ALA A 104 -2.50 -11.34 8.35
C ALA A 104 -2.37 -12.61 9.22
N VAL A 105 -3.48 -13.07 9.77
CA VAL A 105 -3.52 -14.32 10.57
C VAL A 105 -3.20 -15.55 9.69
N ASP A 106 -3.72 -15.59 8.46
CA ASP A 106 -3.43 -16.66 7.51
C ASP A 106 -1.92 -16.71 7.16
N MET A 107 -1.27 -15.56 6.98
CA MET A 107 0.18 -15.48 6.75
C MET A 107 0.97 -16.06 7.92
N LEU A 108 0.55 -15.74 9.16
CA LEU A 108 1.17 -16.32 10.36
C LEU A 108 0.98 -17.83 10.41
N THR A 109 -0.22 -18.32 10.14
CA THR A 109 -0.53 -19.76 10.13
C THR A 109 0.34 -20.49 9.15
N MET A 110 0.55 -19.96 7.95
CA MET A 110 1.44 -20.55 6.95
C MET A 110 2.91 -20.52 7.39
N ALA A 111 3.36 -19.39 7.97
CA ALA A 111 4.72 -19.29 8.47
C ALA A 111 4.99 -20.27 9.63
N HIS A 112 4.01 -20.50 10.51
CA HIS A 112 4.09 -21.54 11.55
C HIS A 112 4.12 -22.94 10.96
N ALA A 113 3.28 -23.23 9.96
CA ALA A 113 3.28 -24.53 9.28
C ALA A 113 4.63 -24.85 8.61
N ASP A 114 5.33 -23.81 8.12
CA ASP A 114 6.70 -23.92 7.59
C ASP A 114 7.78 -24.03 8.68
N GLY A 115 7.42 -24.03 9.98
CA GLY A 115 8.35 -24.02 11.10
C GLY A 115 9.11 -22.70 11.29
N GLN A 116 8.67 -21.60 10.69
CA GLN A 116 9.35 -20.31 10.70
C GLN A 116 8.40 -19.16 11.12
N ALA A 117 7.87 -19.24 12.31
CA ALA A 117 6.87 -18.33 12.85
C ALA A 117 7.24 -16.83 12.74
N LYS A 118 8.51 -16.49 12.86
CA LYS A 118 9.03 -15.11 12.81
C LYS A 118 9.78 -14.79 11.52
N ARG A 119 9.48 -15.51 10.43
CA ARG A 119 10.19 -15.38 9.14
C ARG A 119 10.17 -13.95 8.56
N PHE A 120 9.13 -13.18 8.85
CA PHE A 120 8.95 -11.82 8.34
C PHE A 120 9.40 -10.73 9.32
N LEU A 121 9.93 -11.11 10.47
CA LEU A 121 10.48 -10.19 11.48
C LEU A 121 12.01 -10.11 11.32
N HIS A 122 12.52 -8.91 11.07
CA HIS A 122 13.94 -8.65 10.78
C HIS A 122 14.61 -7.73 11.80
N ILE A 123 14.09 -7.74 13.01
CA ILE A 123 14.65 -7.06 14.17
C ILE A 123 14.78 -8.05 15.32
N ASN A 124 15.67 -7.78 16.28
CA ASN A 124 15.73 -8.59 17.49
C ASN A 124 14.41 -8.41 18.27
N PRO A 125 13.63 -9.47 18.53
CA PRO A 125 12.38 -9.38 19.28
C PRO A 125 12.52 -8.83 20.71
N GLN A 126 13.73 -8.85 21.27
CA GLN A 126 14.04 -8.33 22.62
C GLN A 126 14.61 -6.91 22.58
N GLU A 127 14.71 -6.29 21.41
CA GLU A 127 15.17 -4.92 21.31
C GLU A 127 14.23 -3.95 22.05
N ALA A 128 14.78 -3.15 22.94
CA ALA A 128 13.98 -2.28 23.83
C ALA A 128 13.05 -1.32 23.05
N THR A 129 13.50 -0.82 21.91
CA THR A 129 12.71 0.06 21.06
C THR A 129 11.52 -0.68 20.45
N PHE A 130 11.73 -1.89 19.93
CA PHE A 130 10.70 -2.72 19.34
C PHE A 130 9.67 -3.15 20.39
N VAL A 131 10.12 -3.59 21.57
CA VAL A 131 9.23 -3.98 22.69
C VAL A 131 8.35 -2.81 23.11
N LYS A 132 8.92 -1.61 23.26
CA LYS A 132 8.15 -0.39 23.60
C LYS A 132 7.09 -0.05 22.54
N LEU A 133 7.42 -0.21 21.27
CA LEU A 133 6.46 0.03 20.18
C LEU A 133 5.32 -1.00 20.22
N LEU A 134 5.65 -2.28 20.39
CA LEU A 134 4.65 -3.35 20.51
C LEU A 134 3.73 -3.16 21.73
N ASP A 135 4.28 -2.75 22.87
CA ASP A 135 3.49 -2.49 24.08
C ASP A 135 2.58 -1.27 23.96
N ALA A 136 2.90 -0.36 23.05
CA ALA A 136 2.09 0.81 22.77
C ALA A 136 0.92 0.52 21.81
N VAL A 137 0.91 -0.63 21.11
CA VAL A 137 -0.16 -1.06 20.21
C VAL A 137 -1.41 -1.44 21.00
N GLN A 138 -2.56 -0.92 20.58
CA GLN A 138 -3.84 -1.12 21.27
C GLN A 138 -4.60 -2.35 20.77
N ASP A 139 -4.53 -2.63 19.45
CA ASP A 139 -5.18 -3.82 18.87
C ASP A 139 -4.35 -5.08 19.18
N GLN A 140 -4.95 -6.02 19.94
CA GLN A 140 -4.25 -7.23 20.39
C GLN A 140 -3.83 -8.13 19.21
N THR A 141 -4.68 -8.28 18.19
CA THR A 141 -4.33 -9.08 17.01
C THR A 141 -3.18 -8.44 16.20
N LEU A 142 -3.20 -7.10 16.09
CA LEU A 142 -2.11 -6.38 15.43
C LEU A 142 -0.80 -6.55 16.19
N LYS A 143 -0.83 -6.48 17.53
CA LYS A 143 0.35 -6.72 18.36
C LYS A 143 0.95 -8.11 18.11
N GLU A 144 0.10 -9.14 18.07
CA GLU A 144 0.51 -10.53 17.83
C GLU A 144 1.10 -10.73 16.41
N THR A 145 0.47 -10.13 15.40
CA THR A 145 0.97 -10.24 14.01
C THR A 145 2.26 -9.46 13.81
N LEU A 146 2.39 -8.28 14.37
CA LEU A 146 3.63 -7.48 14.33
C LEU A 146 4.81 -8.19 14.99
N ALA A 147 4.57 -8.90 16.10
CA ALA A 147 5.59 -9.71 16.78
C ALA A 147 6.17 -10.85 15.89
N CYS A 148 5.47 -11.17 14.79
CA CYS A 148 5.89 -12.15 13.79
C CYS A 148 6.35 -11.50 12.45
N GLY A 149 6.33 -10.15 12.37
CA GLY A 149 6.77 -9.42 11.19
C GLY A 149 5.69 -9.16 10.14
N VAL A 150 4.42 -9.28 10.51
CA VAL A 150 3.27 -8.98 9.65
C VAL A 150 2.44 -7.87 10.28
N GLY A 151 2.37 -6.72 9.62
CA GLY A 151 1.47 -5.63 9.97
C GLY A 151 0.19 -5.68 9.14
N PHE A 152 -0.88 -5.09 9.65
CA PHE A 152 -2.07 -4.80 8.86
C PHE A 152 -2.65 -3.44 9.25
N LEU A 153 -3.29 -2.80 8.28
CA LEU A 153 -3.97 -1.52 8.46
C LEU A 153 -5.43 -1.64 8.06
N HIS A 154 -6.28 -0.84 8.63
CA HIS A 154 -7.65 -0.58 8.19
C HIS A 154 -8.21 0.67 8.90
N GLU A 155 -9.31 1.22 8.42
CA GLU A 155 -9.90 2.47 8.90
C GLU A 155 -10.32 2.45 10.39
N GLY A 156 -10.43 1.27 10.98
CA GLY A 156 -10.79 1.12 12.40
C GLY A 156 -9.59 1.02 13.34
N ILE A 157 -8.37 1.10 12.84
CA ILE A 157 -7.16 1.12 13.67
C ILE A 157 -6.90 2.54 14.17
N SER A 158 -6.38 2.69 15.39
CA SER A 158 -6.02 3.98 15.94
C SER A 158 -4.90 4.64 15.11
N LYS A 159 -4.90 5.98 15.02
CA LYS A 159 -3.80 6.71 14.35
C LYS A 159 -2.43 6.37 14.95
N LYS A 160 -2.37 6.11 16.26
CA LYS A 160 -1.15 5.71 16.94
C LYS A 160 -0.65 4.34 16.45
N ASP A 161 -1.53 3.37 16.36
CA ASP A 161 -1.19 2.02 15.87
C ASP A 161 -0.78 2.07 14.41
N MET A 162 -1.47 2.89 13.58
CA MET A 162 -1.11 3.10 12.18
C MET A 162 0.34 3.62 12.04
N LEU A 163 0.71 4.65 12.79
CA LEU A 163 2.06 5.21 12.77
C LEU A 163 3.12 4.18 13.21
N ILE A 164 2.79 3.33 14.20
CA ILE A 164 3.70 2.25 14.64
C ILE A 164 3.92 1.24 13.50
N VAL A 165 2.85 0.82 12.82
CA VAL A 165 2.95 -0.12 11.69
C VAL A 165 3.79 0.48 10.56
N GLU A 166 3.52 1.73 10.17
CA GLU A 166 4.26 2.43 9.12
C GLU A 166 5.75 2.54 9.49
N GLN A 167 6.07 2.97 10.72
CA GLN A 167 7.45 3.07 11.21
C GLN A 167 8.18 1.72 11.19
N LEU A 168 7.55 0.64 11.65
CA LEU A 168 8.16 -0.70 11.66
C LEU A 168 8.33 -1.26 10.25
N PHE A 169 7.42 -0.95 9.34
CA PHE A 169 7.50 -1.37 7.95
C PHE A 169 8.60 -0.59 7.19
N GLU A 170 8.66 0.73 7.33
CA GLU A 170 9.65 1.58 6.68
C GLU A 170 11.07 1.30 7.17
N SER A 171 11.24 1.00 8.47
CA SER A 171 12.53 0.59 9.03
C SER A 171 12.99 -0.79 8.53
N GLY A 172 12.11 -1.58 7.93
CA GLY A 172 12.37 -2.95 7.51
C GLY A 172 12.32 -3.97 8.65
N ALA A 173 11.95 -3.56 9.87
CA ALA A 173 11.76 -4.46 11.00
C ALA A 173 10.63 -5.47 10.76
N VAL A 174 9.55 -5.00 10.12
CA VAL A 174 8.39 -5.77 9.68
C VAL A 174 8.38 -5.82 8.16
N GLN A 175 8.36 -7.03 7.58
CA GLN A 175 8.50 -7.20 6.13
C GLN A 175 7.18 -7.08 5.38
N VAL A 176 6.07 -7.47 5.98
CA VAL A 176 4.76 -7.55 5.31
C VAL A 176 3.79 -6.56 5.93
N CYS A 177 3.11 -5.78 5.08
CA CYS A 177 2.00 -4.94 5.50
C CYS A 177 0.78 -5.22 4.62
N ILE A 178 -0.38 -5.44 5.24
CA ILE A 178 -1.64 -5.77 4.57
C ILE A 178 -2.63 -4.63 4.75
N VAL A 179 -3.15 -4.11 3.64
CA VAL A 179 -3.95 -2.88 3.62
C VAL A 179 -5.20 -3.08 2.77
N PRO A 180 -6.39 -2.64 3.20
CA PRO A 180 -7.56 -2.68 2.35
C PRO A 180 -7.45 -1.65 1.22
N ARG A 181 -8.05 -1.95 0.06
CA ARG A 181 -8.11 -1.06 -1.09
C ARG A 181 -8.55 0.37 -0.72
N SER A 182 -9.54 0.50 0.16
CA SER A 182 -10.10 1.79 0.60
C SER A 182 -9.07 2.75 1.22
N MET A 183 -7.95 2.23 1.69
CA MET A 183 -6.88 3.02 2.29
C MET A 183 -5.71 3.30 1.34
N CYS A 184 -5.75 2.87 0.08
CA CYS A 184 -4.61 3.00 -0.83
C CYS A 184 -4.08 4.44 -0.99
N TYR A 185 -4.97 5.45 -0.90
CA TYR A 185 -4.59 6.87 -0.96
C TYR A 185 -4.23 7.48 0.41
N GLN A 186 -4.43 6.74 1.50
CA GLN A 186 -4.23 7.25 2.87
C GLN A 186 -2.88 6.83 3.46
N ILE A 187 -2.21 5.85 2.85
CA ILE A 187 -0.91 5.37 3.28
C ILE A 187 0.21 6.04 2.50
N SER A 188 1.34 6.29 3.17
CA SER A 188 2.53 6.90 2.55
C SER A 188 3.66 5.91 2.32
N ILE A 189 3.46 4.63 2.70
CA ILE A 189 4.48 3.59 2.61
C ILE A 189 4.64 3.05 1.19
N SER A 190 5.85 2.71 0.80
CA SER A 190 6.18 2.06 -0.46
C SER A 190 6.87 0.72 -0.22
N ALA A 191 6.80 -0.18 -1.20
CA ALA A 191 7.33 -1.53 -1.10
C ALA A 191 8.18 -1.91 -2.31
N TYR A 192 8.93 -2.98 -2.20
CA TYR A 192 9.58 -3.63 -3.34
C TYR A 192 8.60 -4.46 -4.16
N VAL A 193 7.75 -5.22 -3.45
CA VAL A 193 6.68 -5.99 -4.09
C VAL A 193 5.32 -5.51 -3.58
N VAL A 194 4.44 -5.22 -4.53
CA VAL A 194 3.03 -4.96 -4.27
C VAL A 194 2.22 -6.14 -4.78
N ILE A 195 1.33 -6.65 -3.95
CA ILE A 195 0.43 -7.75 -4.28
C ILE A 195 -1.00 -7.25 -4.16
N ILE A 196 -1.77 -7.36 -5.22
CA ILE A 196 -3.18 -6.98 -5.22
C ILE A 196 -4.00 -8.28 -5.21
N MET A 197 -4.66 -8.52 -4.09
CA MET A 197 -5.44 -9.73 -3.85
C MET A 197 -6.90 -9.46 -4.20
N ASP A 198 -7.36 -10.05 -5.29
CA ASP A 198 -8.65 -9.79 -5.95
C ASP A 198 -8.72 -8.39 -6.61
N THR A 199 -9.57 -8.26 -7.58
CA THR A 199 -9.87 -7.02 -8.30
C THR A 199 -11.30 -6.54 -8.08
N GLN A 200 -12.05 -7.22 -7.21
CA GLN A 200 -13.45 -6.92 -6.89
C GLN A 200 -13.63 -6.58 -5.42
N TYR A 201 -14.59 -5.71 -5.15
CA TYR A 201 -15.01 -5.39 -3.78
C TYR A 201 -16.54 -5.39 -3.69
N TYR A 202 -17.05 -5.66 -2.51
CA TYR A 202 -18.48 -5.58 -2.25
C TYR A 202 -18.92 -4.14 -2.03
N ASN A 203 -19.82 -3.66 -2.90
CA ASN A 203 -20.46 -2.37 -2.75
C ASN A 203 -21.73 -2.51 -1.93
N GLY A 204 -21.69 -2.11 -0.66
CA GLY A 204 -22.81 -2.22 0.27
C GLY A 204 -24.02 -1.35 -0.07
N LYS A 205 -23.84 -0.30 -0.91
CA LYS A 205 -24.95 0.57 -1.34
C LYS A 205 -25.85 -0.12 -2.34
N TYR A 206 -25.25 -0.89 -3.26
CA TYR A 206 -25.97 -1.57 -4.35
C TYR A 206 -26.07 -3.08 -4.13
N HIS A 207 -25.47 -3.61 -3.06
CA HIS A 207 -25.42 -5.03 -2.73
C HIS A 207 -24.86 -5.92 -3.84
N VAL A 208 -23.85 -5.40 -4.56
CA VAL A 208 -23.19 -6.10 -5.67
C VAL A 208 -21.67 -6.08 -5.50
N TYR A 209 -20.99 -7.00 -6.18
CA TYR A 209 -19.54 -6.93 -6.35
C TYR A 209 -19.23 -6.07 -7.57
N GLU A 210 -18.33 -5.14 -7.40
CA GLU A 210 -17.85 -4.23 -8.44
C GLU A 210 -16.35 -4.39 -8.61
N ASP A 211 -15.87 -4.18 -9.84
CA ASP A 211 -14.43 -4.16 -10.11
C ASP A 211 -13.78 -2.92 -9.48
N TYR A 212 -12.51 -3.03 -9.11
CA TYR A 212 -11.77 -1.87 -8.65
C TYR A 212 -11.70 -0.79 -9.73
N PRO A 213 -11.90 0.49 -9.38
CA PRO A 213 -11.59 1.58 -10.28
C PRO A 213 -10.14 1.44 -10.77
N ILE A 214 -9.93 1.62 -12.07
CA ILE A 214 -8.59 1.48 -12.66
C ILE A 214 -7.58 2.45 -12.01
N GLY A 215 -8.03 3.63 -11.58
CA GLY A 215 -7.21 4.59 -10.85
C GLY A 215 -6.67 4.03 -9.53
N ASP A 216 -7.48 3.28 -8.78
CA ASP A 216 -7.07 2.63 -7.53
C ASP A 216 -6.00 1.58 -7.82
N VAL A 217 -6.20 0.74 -8.85
CA VAL A 217 -5.24 -0.30 -9.26
C VAL A 217 -3.92 0.33 -9.65
N LEU A 218 -3.94 1.37 -10.49
CA LEU A 218 -2.72 2.07 -10.92
C LEU A 218 -2.02 2.76 -9.75
N HIS A 219 -2.77 3.29 -8.79
CA HIS A 219 -2.19 3.88 -7.59
C HIS A 219 -1.52 2.82 -6.72
N MET A 220 -2.20 1.71 -6.43
CA MET A 220 -1.63 0.59 -5.68
C MET A 220 -0.36 0.05 -6.34
N VAL A 221 -0.38 -0.19 -7.65
CA VAL A 221 0.80 -0.59 -8.44
C VAL A 221 1.92 0.45 -8.31
N GLY A 222 1.57 1.73 -8.26
CA GLY A 222 2.49 2.85 -8.10
C GLY A 222 3.32 2.79 -6.82
N LEU A 223 2.80 2.19 -5.75
CA LEU A 223 3.49 2.05 -4.46
C LEU A 223 4.63 1.01 -4.48
N ALA A 224 4.75 0.19 -5.53
CA ALA A 224 5.94 -0.61 -5.78
C ALA A 224 7.06 0.29 -6.33
N ASN A 225 7.58 1.24 -5.53
CA ASN A 225 8.51 2.27 -5.99
C ASN A 225 9.42 2.77 -4.86
N ARG A 226 10.67 2.28 -4.82
CA ARG A 226 11.69 2.65 -3.84
C ARG A 226 13.00 3.02 -4.54
N PRO A 227 13.05 4.12 -5.33
CA PRO A 227 14.17 4.42 -6.24
C PRO A 227 15.51 4.66 -5.54
N SER A 228 15.51 5.00 -4.23
CA SER A 228 16.73 5.19 -3.46
C SER A 228 17.34 3.90 -2.90
N VAL A 229 16.64 2.77 -3.02
CA VAL A 229 16.99 1.50 -2.35
C VAL A 229 17.03 0.33 -3.30
N ASP A 230 16.09 0.27 -4.25
CA ASP A 230 15.88 -0.83 -5.18
C ASP A 230 16.25 -0.43 -6.62
N GLU A 231 16.63 -1.42 -7.44
CA GLU A 231 16.94 -1.24 -8.87
C GLU A 231 15.74 -1.62 -9.76
N ASP A 232 14.81 -2.39 -9.24
CA ASP A 232 13.57 -2.82 -9.89
C ASP A 232 12.42 -2.92 -8.89
N ALA A 233 11.22 -3.17 -9.37
CA ALA A 233 10.03 -3.37 -8.55
C ALA A 233 9.15 -4.49 -9.12
N LYS A 234 8.37 -5.13 -8.27
CA LYS A 234 7.48 -6.23 -8.65
C LYS A 234 6.04 -5.90 -8.27
N CYS A 235 5.11 -6.26 -9.14
CA CYS A 235 3.69 -6.25 -8.81
C CYS A 235 3.07 -7.59 -9.19
N VAL A 236 2.25 -8.13 -8.30
CA VAL A 236 1.50 -9.38 -8.51
C VAL A 236 0.02 -9.06 -8.40
N LEU A 237 -0.72 -9.31 -9.45
CA LEU A 237 -2.18 -9.19 -9.51
C LEU A 237 -2.79 -10.59 -9.51
N LEU A 238 -3.64 -10.86 -8.51
CA LEU A 238 -4.28 -12.15 -8.30
C LEU A 238 -5.78 -12.06 -8.55
#